data_5420fa8b4da3c504474992f280a91e3f
#
_entry.id   5420fa8b4da3c504474992f280a91e3f
#
_cell.length_a   1.000
_cell.length_b   1.000
_cell.length_c   1.000
_cell.angle_alpha   90.00
_cell.angle_beta   90.00
_cell.angle_gamma   90.00
#
_symmetry.space_group_name_H-M   'P 1'
#
loop_
_entity.id
_entity.type
_entity.pdbx_description
1 polymer ?
#
loop_
_entity_poly.entity_id
_entity_poly.type
_entity_poly.pdbx_seq_one_letter_code
_entity_poly.pdbx_strand_id
1 'polypeptide(L)'
;MAKWISSDILHLSTLELYTGKDMNFSTKEWEELEDILRRLKQREPLQYILQEASFCGMSFHVEQGVLIPRPETEELVEWIVSDYREAGQVRILDIGTGSGCIPVSLAQLLPEAQVSSCDVSAEALRIAAMNIKRYGDKVTLFCADILKEELPECQVDVLVSNPPYITESERTDMEANVLDWEPELALFVPDSDPLRFYRRIAWKGLDWLSEGGALYFEINRAYGAETVRMLEELGYRQIELRKDLSGKRPDDKSNQTMKEYSEAEIKSKAEVYCSSVERCPSDVEEKIRKWGASEEVTERIMAHLQKERYLDAARFCRFYVRDKYRFNQWGRMKIAQMLRMKRLSDEDIRAGLEEIDTEEYDGILKKML
;
A
#
# COMPACT_ATOMS: atom_id res chain seq x y z
N MET A 1 -10.52 7.78 5.77
CA MET A 1 -11.93 7.61 5.41
C MET A 1 -12.66 8.95 5.29
N ALA A 2 -12.96 9.69 6.37
CA ALA A 2 -13.71 10.96 6.28
C ALA A 2 -13.12 11.98 5.28
N LYS A 3 -11.79 12.14 5.24
CA LYS A 3 -11.12 13.05 4.30
C LYS A 3 -11.34 12.64 2.83
N TRP A 4 -11.35 11.36 2.54
CA TRP A 4 -11.56 10.84 1.19
C TRP A 4 -13.01 11.08 0.73
N ILE A 5 -13.98 10.74 1.58
CA ILE A 5 -15.41 11.04 1.32
C ILE A 5 -15.62 12.54 1.07
N SER A 6 -14.95 13.37 1.85
CA SER A 6 -15.11 14.83 1.72
C SER A 6 -14.47 15.40 0.46
N SER A 7 -13.32 14.88 0.01
CA SER A 7 -12.67 15.36 -1.21
C SER A 7 -13.38 14.87 -2.47
N ASP A 8 -13.73 13.58 -2.51
CA ASP A 8 -14.19 12.95 -3.74
C ASP A 8 -15.68 13.09 -3.98
N ILE A 9 -16.48 13.20 -2.91
CA ILE A 9 -17.94 13.30 -3.01
C ILE A 9 -18.42 14.74 -2.81
N LEU A 10 -17.88 15.41 -1.79
CA LEU A 10 -18.28 16.78 -1.48
C LEU A 10 -17.42 17.83 -2.19
N HIS A 11 -16.44 17.38 -2.99
CA HIS A 11 -15.49 18.23 -3.71
C HIS A 11 -14.83 19.30 -2.84
N LEU A 12 -14.69 19.00 -1.54
CA LEU A 12 -14.10 19.90 -0.56
C LEU A 12 -12.58 19.80 -0.60
N SER A 13 -11.92 20.91 -0.78
CA SER A 13 -10.48 20.96 -0.58
C SER A 13 -10.14 20.69 0.88
N THR A 14 -8.94 20.16 1.12
CA THR A 14 -8.42 19.97 2.47
C THR A 14 -8.50 21.25 3.32
N LEU A 15 -8.34 22.43 2.68
CA LEU A 15 -8.44 23.73 3.34
C LEU A 15 -9.87 24.05 3.79
N GLU A 16 -10.87 23.78 2.96
CA GLU A 16 -12.28 24.02 3.30
C GLU A 16 -12.75 23.10 4.43
N LEU A 17 -12.31 21.84 4.46
CA LEU A 17 -12.54 20.93 5.57
C LEU A 17 -11.97 21.46 6.90
N TYR A 18 -10.82 22.11 6.86
CA TYR A 18 -10.14 22.60 8.06
C TYR A 18 -10.59 24.00 8.50
N THR A 19 -11.15 24.81 7.61
CA THR A 19 -11.57 26.17 7.94
C THR A 19 -12.98 26.26 8.52
N GLY A 20 -13.72 25.14 8.58
CA GLY A 20 -15.06 25.11 9.21
C GLY A 20 -16.07 26.00 8.50
N LYS A 21 -15.94 26.15 7.17
CA LYS A 21 -16.90 26.93 6.38
C LYS A 21 -18.28 26.29 6.51
N ASP A 22 -19.30 27.11 6.77
CA ASP A 22 -20.69 26.64 6.76
C ASP A 22 -20.99 25.97 5.41
N MET A 23 -21.11 24.64 5.43
CA MET A 23 -21.32 23.84 4.24
C MET A 23 -22.82 23.65 4.04
N ASN A 24 -23.34 24.21 2.97
CA ASN A 24 -24.71 23.95 2.52
C ASN A 24 -24.65 22.84 1.47
N PHE A 25 -24.99 21.64 1.86
CA PHE A 25 -25.13 20.52 0.92
C PHE A 25 -26.49 20.59 0.21
N SER A 26 -26.49 20.31 -1.08
CA SER A 26 -27.72 20.08 -1.82
C SER A 26 -28.41 18.79 -1.33
N THR A 27 -29.69 18.68 -1.60
CA THR A 27 -30.47 17.45 -1.27
C THR A 27 -29.81 16.20 -1.84
N LYS A 28 -29.28 16.29 -3.07
CA LYS A 28 -28.59 15.18 -3.74
C LYS A 28 -27.31 14.77 -3.01
N GLU A 29 -26.48 15.71 -2.60
CA GLU A 29 -25.24 15.42 -1.83
C GLU A 29 -25.56 14.81 -0.46
N TRP A 30 -26.65 15.23 0.19
CA TRP A 30 -27.14 14.61 1.41
C TRP A 30 -27.59 13.14 1.19
N GLU A 31 -28.35 12.87 0.14
CA GLU A 31 -28.80 11.52 -0.22
C GLU A 31 -27.61 10.61 -0.53
N GLU A 32 -26.61 11.09 -1.26
CA GLU A 32 -25.35 10.36 -1.54
C GLU A 32 -24.56 10.05 -0.26
N LEU A 33 -24.44 11.02 0.64
CA LEU A 33 -23.79 10.82 1.94
C LEU A 33 -24.53 9.81 2.82
N GLU A 34 -25.85 9.88 2.87
CA GLU A 34 -26.66 8.91 3.62
C GLU A 34 -26.52 7.51 3.08
N ASP A 35 -26.49 7.33 1.75
CA ASP A 35 -26.26 6.03 1.12
C ASP A 35 -24.87 5.48 1.48
N ILE A 36 -23.81 6.30 1.36
CA ILE A 36 -22.46 5.91 1.74
C ILE A 36 -22.40 5.51 3.21
N LEU A 37 -22.98 6.31 4.10
CA LEU A 37 -22.98 6.00 5.53
C LEU A 37 -23.75 4.70 5.83
N ARG A 38 -24.83 4.43 5.11
CA ARG A 38 -25.60 3.20 5.20
C ARG A 38 -24.74 1.98 4.79
N ARG A 39 -24.05 2.07 3.66
CA ARG A 39 -23.16 1.01 3.13
C ARG A 39 -21.96 0.78 4.05
N LEU A 40 -21.33 1.83 4.56
CA LEU A 40 -20.24 1.73 5.55
C LEU A 40 -20.70 1.06 6.87
N LYS A 41 -21.94 1.32 7.32
CA LYS A 41 -22.51 0.60 8.48
C LYS A 41 -22.69 -0.90 8.22
N GLN A 42 -22.83 -1.30 6.96
CA GLN A 42 -22.85 -2.70 6.52
C GLN A 42 -21.43 -3.26 6.32
N ARG A 43 -20.41 -2.52 6.71
CA ARG A 43 -18.98 -2.87 6.57
C ARG A 43 -18.51 -3.00 5.12
N GLU A 44 -19.26 -2.43 4.17
CA GLU A 44 -18.81 -2.40 2.78
C GLU A 44 -17.52 -1.56 2.67
N PRO A 45 -16.47 -2.05 2.00
CA PRO A 45 -15.23 -1.31 1.81
C PRO A 45 -15.48 0.03 1.11
N LEU A 46 -14.86 1.10 1.60
CA LEU A 46 -15.01 2.43 1.00
C LEU A 46 -14.65 2.45 -0.48
N GLN A 47 -13.64 1.69 -0.87
CA GLN A 47 -13.21 1.58 -2.26
C GLN A 47 -14.31 1.00 -3.17
N TYR A 48 -15.08 0.03 -2.70
CA TYR A 48 -16.23 -0.50 -3.44
C TYR A 48 -17.39 0.50 -3.49
N ILE A 49 -17.60 1.25 -2.41
CA ILE A 49 -18.61 2.30 -2.38
C ILE A 49 -18.29 3.40 -3.40
N LEU A 50 -17.04 3.84 -3.45
CA LEU A 50 -16.54 4.85 -4.38
C LEU A 50 -16.23 4.29 -5.77
N GLN A 51 -16.19 2.97 -5.91
CA GLN A 51 -15.74 2.25 -7.10
C GLN A 51 -14.33 2.66 -7.55
N GLU A 52 -13.48 3.03 -6.59
CA GLU A 52 -12.15 3.56 -6.88
C GLU A 52 -11.13 3.13 -5.81
N ALA A 53 -9.95 2.72 -6.27
CA ALA A 53 -8.79 2.43 -5.44
C ALA A 53 -7.55 3.06 -6.06
N SER A 54 -6.69 3.66 -5.21
CA SER A 54 -5.40 4.18 -5.64
C SER A 54 -4.35 3.07 -5.60
N PHE A 55 -3.51 2.98 -6.65
CA PHE A 55 -2.40 2.03 -6.73
C PHE A 55 -1.30 2.56 -7.64
N CYS A 56 -0.03 2.57 -7.20
CA CYS A 56 1.11 3.13 -7.93
C CYS A 56 0.87 4.56 -8.45
N GLY A 57 0.18 5.40 -7.67
CA GLY A 57 -0.18 6.76 -8.06
C GLY A 57 -1.27 6.88 -9.14
N MET A 58 -1.90 5.77 -9.52
CA MET A 58 -2.99 5.70 -10.48
C MET A 58 -4.31 5.34 -9.79
N SER A 59 -5.44 5.65 -10.44
CA SER A 59 -6.77 5.36 -9.93
C SER A 59 -7.39 4.20 -10.71
N PHE A 60 -7.77 3.13 -10.01
CA PHE A 60 -8.36 1.92 -10.58
C PHE A 60 -9.83 1.79 -10.19
N HIS A 61 -10.67 1.45 -11.17
CA HIS A 61 -12.03 1.02 -10.88
C HIS A 61 -12.02 -0.33 -10.14
N VAL A 62 -12.71 -0.38 -9.02
CA VAL A 62 -12.88 -1.58 -8.21
C VAL A 62 -14.33 -1.71 -7.75
N GLU A 63 -14.82 -2.92 -7.75
CA GLU A 63 -16.13 -3.28 -7.24
C GLU A 63 -16.12 -4.74 -6.74
N GLN A 64 -17.20 -5.21 -6.15
CA GLN A 64 -17.29 -6.59 -5.71
C GLN A 64 -16.97 -7.55 -6.86
N GLY A 65 -16.08 -8.50 -6.61
CA GLY A 65 -15.57 -9.45 -7.62
C GLY A 65 -14.06 -9.40 -7.85
N VAL A 66 -13.37 -8.35 -7.39
CA VAL A 66 -11.90 -8.25 -7.42
C VAL A 66 -11.35 -7.86 -6.06
N LEU A 67 -10.14 -8.33 -5.75
CA LEU A 67 -9.39 -7.88 -4.58
C LEU A 67 -9.13 -6.37 -4.69
N ILE A 68 -9.33 -5.63 -3.62
CA ILE A 68 -8.94 -4.23 -3.54
C ILE A 68 -7.40 -4.16 -3.55
N PRO A 69 -6.77 -3.39 -4.47
CA PRO A 69 -5.32 -3.26 -4.53
C PRO A 69 -4.71 -2.89 -3.17
N ARG A 70 -3.63 -3.58 -2.79
CA ARG A 70 -2.95 -3.40 -1.51
C ARG A 70 -1.65 -2.61 -1.66
N PRO A 71 -1.27 -1.78 -0.68
CA PRO A 71 -0.01 -1.04 -0.71
C PRO A 71 1.23 -1.95 -0.83
N GLU A 72 1.17 -3.13 -0.24
CA GLU A 72 2.25 -4.13 -0.30
C GLU A 72 2.49 -4.62 -1.73
N THR A 73 1.43 -4.71 -2.52
CA THR A 73 1.51 -5.09 -3.95
C THR A 73 2.17 -3.97 -4.80
N GLU A 74 2.10 -2.70 -4.38
CA GLU A 74 2.84 -1.61 -5.05
C GLU A 74 4.36 -1.85 -4.98
N GLU A 75 4.87 -2.36 -3.85
CA GLU A 75 6.28 -2.68 -3.68
C GLU A 75 6.76 -3.77 -4.66
N LEU A 76 5.90 -4.74 -4.97
CA LEU A 76 6.17 -5.78 -5.98
C LEU A 76 6.33 -5.14 -7.38
N VAL A 77 5.43 -4.24 -7.75
CA VAL A 77 5.52 -3.51 -9.02
C VAL A 77 6.77 -2.62 -9.07
N GLU A 78 7.05 -1.87 -8.00
CA GLU A 78 8.26 -1.02 -7.91
C GLU A 78 9.54 -1.84 -8.03
N TRP A 79 9.58 -3.04 -7.47
CA TRP A 79 10.71 -3.94 -7.60
C TRP A 79 10.94 -4.35 -9.06
N ILE A 80 9.92 -4.84 -9.75
CA ILE A 80 10.00 -5.20 -11.18
C ILE A 80 10.44 -3.99 -12.02
N VAL A 81 9.84 -2.83 -11.80
CA VAL A 81 10.21 -1.59 -12.51
C VAL A 81 11.68 -1.22 -12.26
N SER A 82 12.16 -1.35 -11.02
CA SER A 82 13.57 -1.10 -10.70
C SER A 82 14.53 -2.01 -11.45
N ASP A 83 14.17 -3.29 -11.58
CA ASP A 83 15.03 -4.29 -12.20
C ASP A 83 15.03 -4.19 -13.75
N TYR A 84 13.91 -3.71 -14.35
CA TYR A 84 13.73 -3.71 -15.80
C TYR A 84 13.63 -2.32 -16.46
N ARG A 85 13.82 -1.23 -15.71
CA ARG A 85 13.71 0.15 -16.24
C ARG A 85 14.61 0.41 -17.44
N GLU A 86 15.79 -0.21 -17.49
CA GLU A 86 16.78 -0.03 -18.54
C GLU A 86 16.86 -1.22 -19.53
N ALA A 87 15.98 -2.21 -19.37
CA ALA A 87 16.05 -3.45 -20.14
C ALA A 87 15.50 -3.34 -21.59
N GLY A 88 14.86 -2.20 -21.94
CA GLY A 88 14.20 -2.05 -23.23
C GLY A 88 12.92 -2.88 -23.35
N GLN A 89 12.77 -3.64 -24.43
CA GLN A 89 11.61 -4.51 -24.60
C GLN A 89 11.67 -5.69 -23.63
N VAL A 90 10.66 -5.84 -22.80
CA VAL A 90 10.49 -6.94 -21.85
C VAL A 90 9.08 -7.52 -21.98
N ARG A 91 8.97 -8.83 -22.00
CA ARG A 91 7.67 -9.53 -22.04
C ARG A 91 7.29 -9.93 -20.63
N ILE A 92 6.13 -9.48 -20.19
CA ILE A 92 5.64 -9.68 -18.82
C ILE A 92 4.33 -10.44 -18.86
N LEU A 93 4.20 -11.47 -18.03
CA LEU A 93 2.93 -12.15 -17.77
C LEU A 93 2.56 -12.02 -16.29
N ASP A 94 1.39 -11.43 -16.05
CA ASP A 94 0.75 -11.38 -14.74
C ASP A 94 -0.30 -12.50 -14.63
N ILE A 95 -0.30 -13.21 -13.50
CA ILE A 95 -1.23 -14.31 -13.23
C ILE A 95 -2.10 -13.96 -12.03
N GLY A 96 -3.42 -13.96 -12.24
CA GLY A 96 -4.40 -13.52 -11.25
C GLY A 96 -4.56 -11.99 -11.27
N THR A 97 -5.02 -11.47 -12.43
CA THR A 97 -5.04 -10.02 -12.70
C THR A 97 -5.91 -9.21 -11.73
N GLY A 98 -6.97 -9.80 -11.19
CA GLY A 98 -7.93 -9.11 -10.34
C GLY A 98 -8.46 -7.82 -10.99
N SER A 99 -8.21 -6.68 -10.39
CA SER A 99 -8.56 -5.36 -10.93
C SER A 99 -7.70 -4.91 -12.13
N GLY A 100 -6.63 -5.63 -12.47
CA GLY A 100 -5.66 -5.22 -13.47
C GLY A 100 -4.59 -4.24 -12.96
N CYS A 101 -4.51 -4.00 -11.65
CA CYS A 101 -3.60 -3.00 -11.08
C CYS A 101 -2.12 -3.31 -11.36
N ILE A 102 -1.67 -4.56 -11.23
CA ILE A 102 -0.29 -4.95 -11.52
C ILE A 102 0.04 -4.75 -13.00
N PRO A 103 -0.65 -5.39 -13.97
CA PRO A 103 -0.26 -5.34 -15.36
C PRO A 103 -0.41 -3.93 -15.97
N VAL A 104 -1.43 -3.17 -15.57
CA VAL A 104 -1.60 -1.79 -16.03
C VAL A 104 -0.47 -0.90 -15.51
N SER A 105 -0.11 -1.03 -14.23
CA SER A 105 0.99 -0.25 -13.66
C SER A 105 2.33 -0.58 -14.34
N LEU A 106 2.61 -1.85 -14.59
CA LEU A 106 3.81 -2.25 -15.32
C LEU A 106 3.83 -1.70 -16.75
N ALA A 107 2.69 -1.74 -17.48
CA ALA A 107 2.59 -1.19 -18.82
C ALA A 107 2.72 0.34 -18.90
N GLN A 108 2.40 1.05 -17.81
CA GLN A 108 2.59 2.50 -17.72
C GLN A 108 4.00 2.89 -17.30
N LEU A 109 4.60 2.15 -16.37
CA LEU A 109 5.91 2.45 -15.79
C LEU A 109 7.08 1.90 -16.64
N LEU A 110 6.80 0.89 -17.49
CA LEU A 110 7.73 0.30 -18.47
C LEU A 110 7.11 0.42 -19.87
N PRO A 111 7.20 1.58 -20.55
CA PRO A 111 6.47 1.86 -21.78
C PRO A 111 6.77 0.92 -22.95
N GLU A 112 7.98 0.33 -22.98
CA GLU A 112 8.44 -0.62 -24.00
C GLU A 112 8.06 -2.08 -23.68
N ALA A 113 7.49 -2.35 -22.50
CA ALA A 113 7.10 -3.68 -22.10
C ALA A 113 5.88 -4.19 -22.88
N GLN A 114 5.90 -5.47 -23.22
CA GLN A 114 4.74 -6.20 -23.73
C GLN A 114 4.09 -6.95 -22.56
N VAL A 115 2.98 -6.44 -22.08
CA VAL A 115 2.32 -6.97 -20.87
C VAL A 115 1.09 -7.77 -21.26
N SER A 116 1.04 -9.00 -20.76
CA SER A 116 -0.12 -9.88 -20.84
C SER A 116 -0.57 -10.23 -19.43
N SER A 117 -1.86 -10.51 -19.26
CA SER A 117 -2.37 -10.93 -17.97
C SER A 117 -3.54 -11.89 -18.10
N CYS A 118 -3.72 -12.75 -17.11
CA CYS A 118 -4.81 -13.70 -17.07
C CYS A 118 -5.50 -13.78 -15.72
N ASP A 119 -6.76 -14.21 -15.76
CA ASP A 119 -7.54 -14.56 -14.57
C ASP A 119 -8.52 -15.68 -14.92
N VAL A 120 -8.92 -16.45 -13.91
CA VAL A 120 -9.98 -17.47 -14.07
C VAL A 120 -11.35 -16.85 -13.96
N SER A 121 -11.47 -15.71 -13.27
CA SER A 121 -12.72 -15.00 -13.04
C SER A 121 -13.10 -14.11 -14.23
N ALA A 122 -14.23 -14.40 -14.88
CA ALA A 122 -14.77 -13.56 -15.94
C ALA A 122 -15.10 -12.13 -15.43
N GLU A 123 -15.49 -12.02 -14.16
CA GLU A 123 -15.77 -10.73 -13.52
C GLU A 123 -14.50 -9.91 -13.31
N ALA A 124 -13.43 -10.54 -12.84
CA ALA A 124 -12.12 -9.91 -12.72
C ALA A 124 -11.62 -9.42 -14.11
N LEU A 125 -11.73 -10.25 -15.13
CA LEU A 125 -11.35 -9.87 -16.50
C LEU A 125 -12.18 -8.70 -17.03
N ARG A 126 -13.47 -8.62 -16.71
CA ARG A 126 -14.34 -7.50 -17.07
C ARG A 126 -13.85 -6.19 -16.43
N ILE A 127 -13.57 -6.22 -15.13
CA ILE A 127 -13.08 -5.06 -14.37
C ILE A 127 -11.68 -4.66 -14.85
N ALA A 128 -10.77 -5.60 -15.01
CA ALA A 128 -9.44 -5.36 -15.56
C ALA A 128 -9.50 -4.71 -16.95
N ALA A 129 -10.39 -5.18 -17.84
CA ALA A 129 -10.57 -4.60 -19.17
C ALA A 129 -11.01 -3.12 -19.11
N MET A 130 -11.87 -2.74 -18.14
CA MET A 130 -12.25 -1.34 -17.94
C MET A 130 -11.04 -0.49 -17.55
N ASN A 131 -10.22 -0.98 -16.63
CA ASN A 131 -9.01 -0.30 -16.19
C ASN A 131 -7.95 -0.22 -17.30
N ILE A 132 -7.73 -1.29 -18.04
CA ILE A 132 -6.80 -1.32 -19.18
C ILE A 132 -7.21 -0.28 -20.23
N LYS A 133 -8.50 -0.23 -20.56
CA LYS A 133 -9.03 0.77 -21.49
C LYS A 133 -8.82 2.20 -21.00
N ARG A 134 -8.98 2.45 -19.70
CA ARG A 134 -8.74 3.76 -19.08
C ARG A 134 -7.29 4.23 -19.24
N TYR A 135 -6.34 3.29 -19.30
CA TYR A 135 -4.90 3.58 -19.38
C TYR A 135 -4.27 3.26 -20.75
N GLY A 136 -5.06 3.24 -21.82
CA GLY A 136 -4.53 3.22 -23.19
C GLY A 136 -4.40 1.85 -23.85
N ASP A 137 -5.06 0.84 -23.28
CA ASP A 137 -5.27 -0.49 -23.92
C ASP A 137 -3.97 -1.25 -24.28
N LYS A 138 -2.96 -1.15 -23.38
CA LYS A 138 -1.61 -1.70 -23.59
C LYS A 138 -1.41 -3.12 -23.04
N VAL A 139 -2.42 -3.73 -22.42
CA VAL A 139 -2.34 -5.05 -21.79
C VAL A 139 -3.22 -6.05 -22.53
N THR A 140 -2.65 -7.20 -22.86
CA THR A 140 -3.41 -8.29 -23.46
C THR A 140 -4.01 -9.18 -22.37
N LEU A 141 -5.35 -9.28 -22.32
CA LEU A 141 -6.06 -10.14 -21.37
C LEU A 141 -6.49 -11.46 -21.99
N PHE A 142 -6.41 -12.53 -21.20
CA PHE A 142 -7.02 -13.81 -21.57
C PHE A 142 -7.56 -14.55 -20.34
N CYS A 143 -8.55 -15.44 -20.54
CA CYS A 143 -9.10 -16.26 -19.48
C CYS A 143 -8.28 -17.54 -19.34
N ALA A 144 -7.75 -17.80 -18.14
CA ALA A 144 -7.00 -19.03 -17.86
C ALA A 144 -7.06 -19.40 -16.38
N ASP A 145 -7.20 -20.70 -16.11
CA ASP A 145 -7.08 -21.25 -14.77
C ASP A 145 -5.68 -21.88 -14.63
N ILE A 146 -4.81 -21.21 -13.86
CA ILE A 146 -3.42 -21.64 -13.66
C ILE A 146 -3.32 -23.06 -13.05
N LEU A 147 -4.33 -23.49 -12.33
CA LEU A 147 -4.35 -24.84 -11.72
C LEU A 147 -4.70 -25.95 -12.70
N LYS A 148 -5.24 -25.62 -13.90
CA LYS A 148 -5.51 -26.59 -14.96
C LYS A 148 -4.26 -26.90 -15.76
N GLU A 149 -4.28 -28.03 -16.47
CA GLU A 149 -3.13 -28.47 -17.27
C GLU A 149 -2.97 -27.76 -18.60
N GLU A 150 -4.09 -27.39 -19.20
CA GLU A 150 -4.12 -26.75 -20.54
C GLU A 150 -3.99 -25.24 -20.43
N LEU A 151 -2.75 -24.76 -20.47
CA LEU A 151 -2.44 -23.33 -20.52
C LEU A 151 -1.73 -23.01 -21.84
N PRO A 152 -1.98 -21.85 -22.46
CA PRO A 152 -1.27 -21.47 -23.67
C PRO A 152 0.23 -21.42 -23.43
N GLU A 153 1.00 -21.89 -24.41
CA GLU A 153 2.44 -21.72 -24.39
C GLU A 153 2.79 -20.24 -24.54
N CYS A 154 3.69 -19.76 -23.70
CA CYS A 154 4.20 -18.38 -23.79
C CYS A 154 5.70 -18.38 -23.46
N GLN A 155 6.39 -17.37 -23.99
CA GLN A 155 7.76 -17.08 -23.58
C GLN A 155 7.80 -15.65 -23.07
N VAL A 156 8.18 -15.50 -21.80
CA VAL A 156 8.22 -14.21 -21.09
C VAL A 156 9.54 -14.02 -20.36
N ASP A 157 9.88 -12.78 -20.14
CA ASP A 157 11.10 -12.43 -19.41
C ASP A 157 10.78 -12.18 -17.93
N VAL A 158 9.52 -11.86 -17.62
CA VAL A 158 9.01 -11.67 -16.28
C VAL A 158 7.68 -12.41 -16.11
N LEU A 159 7.60 -13.20 -15.05
CA LEU A 159 6.37 -13.80 -14.58
C LEU A 159 6.06 -13.23 -13.20
N VAL A 160 4.89 -12.63 -13.03
CA VAL A 160 4.49 -11.99 -11.77
C VAL A 160 3.12 -12.50 -11.32
N SER A 161 2.93 -12.62 -10.02
CA SER A 161 1.63 -12.97 -9.45
C SER A 161 1.50 -12.53 -8.00
N ASN A 162 0.30 -12.02 -7.66
CA ASN A 162 -0.22 -11.97 -6.30
C ASN A 162 -1.36 -12.99 -6.18
N PRO A 163 -1.06 -14.29 -5.99
CA PRO A 163 -2.06 -15.33 -5.98
C PRO A 163 -2.75 -15.43 -4.61
N PRO A 164 -3.89 -16.11 -4.48
CA PRO A 164 -4.47 -16.44 -3.18
C PRO A 164 -3.46 -17.17 -2.29
N TYR A 165 -3.33 -16.72 -1.03
CA TYR A 165 -2.33 -17.26 -0.11
C TYR A 165 -2.78 -17.35 1.36
N ILE A 166 -3.97 -16.88 1.69
CA ILE A 166 -4.51 -16.94 3.06
C ILE A 166 -5.09 -18.34 3.30
N THR A 167 -4.65 -19.02 4.34
CA THR A 167 -5.19 -20.32 4.68
C THR A 167 -6.57 -20.22 5.35
N GLU A 168 -7.39 -21.27 5.23
CA GLU A 168 -8.71 -21.28 5.86
C GLU A 168 -8.65 -21.09 7.37
N SER A 169 -7.59 -21.57 8.03
CA SER A 169 -7.36 -21.38 9.46
C SER A 169 -7.07 -19.93 9.86
N GLU A 170 -6.52 -19.11 8.95
CA GLU A 170 -6.25 -17.69 9.18
C GLU A 170 -7.52 -16.81 9.06
N ARG A 171 -8.61 -17.37 8.58
CA ARG A 171 -9.89 -16.66 8.37
C ARG A 171 -10.41 -15.97 9.63
N THR A 172 -10.18 -16.56 10.80
CA THR A 172 -10.64 -16.00 12.08
C THR A 172 -9.95 -14.72 12.50
N ASP A 173 -8.76 -14.45 11.95
CA ASP A 173 -7.94 -13.28 12.28
C ASP A 173 -8.17 -12.12 11.32
N MET A 174 -9.00 -12.33 10.28
CA MET A 174 -9.26 -11.34 9.25
C MET A 174 -10.37 -10.36 9.66
N GLU A 175 -10.29 -9.16 9.12
CA GLU A 175 -11.33 -8.16 9.29
C GLU A 175 -12.63 -8.56 8.57
N ALA A 176 -13.77 -8.33 9.22
CA ALA A 176 -15.07 -8.74 8.70
C ALA A 176 -15.45 -8.06 7.36
N ASN A 177 -14.96 -6.84 7.09
CA ASN A 177 -15.18 -6.17 5.81
C ASN A 177 -14.49 -6.89 4.64
N VAL A 178 -13.35 -7.54 4.87
CA VAL A 178 -12.68 -8.36 3.86
C VAL A 178 -13.46 -9.66 3.64
N LEU A 179 -13.84 -10.34 4.73
CA LEU A 179 -14.57 -11.61 4.67
C LEU A 179 -15.96 -11.50 4.04
N ASP A 180 -16.66 -10.40 4.30
CA ASP A 180 -18.04 -10.21 3.86
C ASP A 180 -18.14 -9.71 2.41
N TRP A 181 -17.08 -9.08 1.87
CA TRP A 181 -17.16 -8.32 0.62
C TRP A 181 -16.15 -8.70 -0.45
N GLU A 182 -14.94 -9.09 -0.08
CA GLU A 182 -13.92 -9.42 -1.08
C GLU A 182 -14.04 -10.89 -1.53
N PRO A 183 -13.69 -11.22 -2.79
CA PRO A 183 -13.95 -12.56 -3.33
C PRO A 183 -13.07 -13.62 -2.67
N GLU A 184 -13.68 -14.65 -2.11
CA GLU A 184 -12.98 -15.78 -1.47
C GLU A 184 -11.95 -16.44 -2.41
N LEU A 185 -12.26 -16.50 -3.71
CA LEU A 185 -11.38 -17.05 -4.74
C LEU A 185 -10.03 -16.31 -4.84
N ALA A 186 -10.00 -15.01 -4.51
CA ALA A 186 -8.80 -14.20 -4.54
C ALA A 186 -8.03 -14.22 -3.21
N LEU A 187 -8.58 -14.80 -2.15
CA LEU A 187 -8.03 -14.77 -0.81
C LEU A 187 -7.51 -16.13 -0.34
N PHE A 188 -8.34 -17.18 -0.46
CA PHE A 188 -8.14 -18.40 0.31
C PHE A 188 -7.50 -19.55 -0.44
N VAL A 189 -6.68 -20.29 0.31
CA VAL A 189 -6.12 -21.58 -0.05
C VAL A 189 -6.43 -22.62 1.03
N PRO A 190 -6.53 -23.92 0.70
CA PRO A 190 -6.69 -24.97 1.69
C PRO A 190 -5.49 -25.04 2.65
N ASP A 191 -5.73 -25.24 3.95
CA ASP A 191 -4.67 -25.47 4.95
C ASP A 191 -3.75 -26.65 4.60
N SER A 192 -4.27 -27.64 3.87
CA SER A 192 -3.50 -28.81 3.44
C SER A 192 -2.49 -28.53 2.32
N ASP A 193 -2.63 -27.42 1.59
CA ASP A 193 -1.72 -27.04 0.50
C ASP A 193 -1.66 -25.50 0.32
N PRO A 194 -1.03 -24.79 1.27
CA PRO A 194 -0.92 -23.32 1.23
C PRO A 194 -0.07 -22.80 0.08
N LEU A 195 0.82 -23.63 -0.48
CA LEU A 195 1.73 -23.26 -1.57
C LEU A 195 1.21 -23.66 -2.97
N ARG A 196 -0.05 -24.09 -3.10
CA ARG A 196 -0.55 -24.68 -4.35
C ARG A 196 -0.40 -23.78 -5.58
N PHE A 197 -0.69 -22.50 -5.45
CA PHE A 197 -0.57 -21.54 -6.54
C PHE A 197 0.91 -21.25 -6.85
N TYR A 198 1.72 -20.98 -5.84
CA TYR A 198 3.15 -20.73 -6.01
C TYR A 198 3.85 -21.89 -6.72
N ARG A 199 3.59 -23.12 -6.27
CA ARG A 199 4.17 -24.33 -6.86
C ARG A 199 3.75 -24.49 -8.32
N ARG A 200 2.48 -24.27 -8.61
CA ARG A 200 1.94 -24.41 -9.97
C ARG A 200 2.47 -23.34 -10.90
N ILE A 201 2.50 -22.08 -10.48
CA ILE A 201 3.03 -20.97 -11.27
C ILE A 201 4.53 -21.15 -11.49
N ALA A 202 5.27 -21.47 -10.44
CA ALA A 202 6.71 -21.73 -10.56
C ALA A 202 7.02 -22.93 -11.47
N TRP A 203 6.25 -24.01 -11.37
CA TRP A 203 6.42 -25.15 -12.26
C TRP A 203 6.20 -24.78 -13.74
N LYS A 204 5.17 -23.98 -14.04
CA LYS A 204 4.94 -23.44 -15.39
C LYS A 204 6.02 -22.43 -15.81
N GLY A 205 6.51 -21.65 -14.87
CA GLY A 205 7.59 -20.70 -15.10
C GLY A 205 8.87 -21.34 -15.64
N LEU A 206 9.15 -22.62 -15.34
CA LEU A 206 10.30 -23.35 -15.90
C LEU A 206 10.22 -23.49 -17.42
N ASP A 207 9.00 -23.58 -17.97
CA ASP A 207 8.76 -23.69 -19.42
C ASP A 207 8.57 -22.33 -20.07
N TRP A 208 8.03 -21.35 -19.35
CA TRP A 208 7.61 -20.06 -19.89
C TRP A 208 8.67 -18.98 -19.80
N LEU A 209 9.52 -19.00 -18.77
CA LEU A 209 10.55 -18.00 -18.60
C LEU A 209 11.67 -18.20 -19.63
N SER A 210 12.06 -17.11 -20.26
CA SER A 210 13.26 -17.06 -21.10
C SER A 210 14.50 -17.31 -20.25
N GLU A 211 15.61 -17.65 -20.89
CA GLU A 211 16.92 -17.74 -20.23
C GLU A 211 17.25 -16.38 -19.55
N GLY A 212 17.49 -16.40 -18.24
CA GLY A 212 17.69 -15.20 -17.44
C GLY A 212 16.41 -14.47 -17.03
N GLY A 213 15.24 -15.01 -17.36
CA GLY A 213 13.95 -14.48 -16.92
C GLY A 213 13.71 -14.65 -15.42
N ALA A 214 12.84 -13.83 -14.84
CA ALA A 214 12.59 -13.78 -13.40
C ALA A 214 11.12 -14.02 -13.03
N LEU A 215 10.92 -14.65 -11.87
CA LEU A 215 9.64 -14.93 -11.26
C LEU A 215 9.46 -14.05 -10.01
N TYR A 216 8.37 -13.32 -9.93
CA TYR A 216 8.02 -12.44 -8.82
C TYR A 216 6.71 -12.85 -8.17
N PHE A 217 6.72 -12.95 -6.84
CA PHE A 217 5.54 -13.28 -6.06
C PHE A 217 5.32 -12.31 -4.90
N GLU A 218 4.07 -11.94 -4.67
CA GLU A 218 3.62 -11.59 -3.33
C GLU A 218 3.30 -12.88 -2.58
N ILE A 219 3.76 -13.02 -1.34
CA ILE A 219 3.63 -14.27 -0.59
C ILE A 219 3.08 -14.05 0.82
N ASN A 220 2.44 -15.09 1.37
CA ASN A 220 2.10 -15.12 2.78
C ASN A 220 3.40 -15.17 3.62
N ARG A 221 3.52 -14.23 4.54
CA ARG A 221 4.67 -14.09 5.43
C ARG A 221 4.96 -15.36 6.22
N ALA A 222 3.92 -16.10 6.62
CA ALA A 222 4.06 -17.33 7.40
C ALA A 222 4.78 -18.44 6.64
N TYR A 223 4.70 -18.42 5.31
CA TYR A 223 5.24 -19.49 4.42
C TYR A 223 6.47 -19.07 3.61
N GLY A 224 7.14 -17.98 4.00
CA GLY A 224 8.31 -17.46 3.26
C GLY A 224 9.43 -18.48 3.09
N ALA A 225 9.82 -19.17 4.18
CA ALA A 225 10.88 -20.18 4.14
C ALA A 225 10.49 -21.41 3.33
N GLU A 226 9.23 -21.86 3.42
CA GLU A 226 8.68 -22.97 2.65
C GLU A 226 8.61 -22.64 1.17
N THR A 227 8.24 -21.41 0.81
CA THR A 227 8.21 -20.94 -0.58
C THR A 227 9.61 -20.92 -1.18
N VAL A 228 10.61 -20.39 -0.46
CA VAL A 228 12.02 -20.41 -0.90
C VAL A 228 12.48 -21.85 -1.15
N ARG A 229 12.26 -22.75 -0.20
CA ARG A 229 12.66 -24.16 -0.35
C ARG A 229 11.99 -24.81 -1.55
N MET A 230 10.70 -24.59 -1.74
CA MET A 230 9.95 -25.11 -2.88
C MET A 230 10.51 -24.60 -4.21
N LEU A 231 10.89 -23.33 -4.31
CA LEU A 231 11.51 -22.75 -5.50
C LEU A 231 12.91 -23.33 -5.76
N GLU A 232 13.73 -23.54 -4.70
CA GLU A 232 15.04 -24.19 -4.80
C GLU A 232 14.93 -25.63 -5.31
N GLU A 233 13.96 -26.40 -4.80
CA GLU A 233 13.66 -27.77 -5.23
C GLU A 233 13.23 -27.84 -6.71
N LEU A 234 12.49 -26.84 -7.19
CA LEU A 234 12.13 -26.71 -8.61
C LEU A 234 13.30 -26.29 -9.51
N GLY A 235 14.41 -25.83 -8.94
CA GLY A 235 15.61 -25.45 -9.68
C GLY A 235 15.82 -23.96 -9.87
N TYR A 236 14.97 -23.10 -9.31
CA TYR A 236 15.18 -21.65 -9.29
C TYR A 236 16.48 -21.31 -8.56
N ARG A 237 17.12 -20.21 -8.96
CA ARG A 237 18.37 -19.71 -8.41
C ARG A 237 18.24 -18.24 -8.06
N GLN A 238 19.16 -17.71 -7.22
CA GLN A 238 19.20 -16.31 -6.82
C GLN A 238 17.86 -15.84 -6.21
N ILE A 239 17.27 -16.70 -5.37
CA ILE A 239 15.99 -16.40 -4.73
C ILE A 239 16.20 -15.32 -3.68
N GLU A 240 15.50 -14.22 -3.82
CA GLU A 240 15.52 -13.08 -2.90
C GLU A 240 14.16 -12.97 -2.20
N LEU A 241 14.16 -12.94 -0.87
CA LEU A 241 12.97 -12.72 -0.06
C LEU A 241 13.03 -11.30 0.51
N ARG A 242 12.14 -10.43 0.05
CA ARG A 242 11.98 -9.06 0.59
C ARG A 242 10.82 -9.01 1.58
N LYS A 243 10.98 -8.22 2.64
CA LYS A 243 9.89 -7.91 3.58
C LYS A 243 9.27 -6.60 3.16
N ASP A 244 7.95 -6.51 3.29
CA ASP A 244 7.22 -5.27 3.08
C ASP A 244 7.67 -4.16 4.06
N LEU A 245 7.50 -2.92 3.66
CA LEU A 245 7.84 -1.74 4.46
C LEU A 245 6.87 -1.53 5.63
N SER A 246 5.72 -2.21 5.65
CA SER A 246 4.69 -2.10 6.68
C SER A 246 4.89 -3.04 7.86
N GLY A 247 5.95 -3.88 7.87
CA GLY A 247 6.27 -4.91 8.87
C GLY A 247 6.03 -4.50 10.32
N LYS A 248 4.81 -4.70 10.79
CA LYS A 248 4.44 -4.56 12.20
C LYS A 248 4.71 -5.86 12.94
N ARG A 249 5.88 -5.98 13.62
CA ARG A 249 6.09 -6.46 15.00
C ARG A 249 7.56 -6.72 15.30
N PRO A 250 8.03 -6.47 16.56
CA PRO A 250 9.46 -6.45 16.89
C PRO A 250 10.10 -7.79 17.29
N ASP A 251 9.51 -8.94 17.07
CA ASP A 251 9.90 -10.19 17.76
C ASP A 251 10.53 -11.29 16.89
N ASP A 252 10.96 -11.03 15.63
CA ASP A 252 11.66 -12.03 14.84
C ASP A 252 13.12 -11.66 14.55
N LYS A 253 14.03 -12.31 15.31
CA LYS A 253 15.45 -12.38 15.00
C LYS A 253 15.66 -13.43 13.90
N SER A 254 15.72 -13.02 12.66
CA SER A 254 16.33 -13.82 11.58
C SER A 254 17.14 -12.92 10.67
N ASN A 255 18.36 -13.35 10.34
CA ASN A 255 19.38 -12.64 9.59
C ASN A 255 18.82 -12.00 8.31
N GLN A 256 18.80 -10.68 8.28
CA GLN A 256 18.54 -9.89 7.08
C GLN A 256 19.84 -9.79 6.27
N THR A 257 19.81 -10.22 5.02
CA THR A 257 20.76 -9.69 4.04
C THR A 257 20.22 -8.34 3.61
N MET A 258 20.73 -7.27 4.23
CA MET A 258 20.35 -5.90 3.86
C MET A 258 21.02 -5.55 2.53
N LYS A 259 20.25 -5.05 1.57
CA LYS A 259 20.81 -4.25 0.48
C LYS A 259 21.40 -3.01 1.15
N GLU A 260 22.71 -2.84 1.08
CA GLU A 260 23.37 -1.63 1.55
C GLU A 260 23.01 -0.49 0.60
N TYR A 261 22.12 0.41 1.05
CA TYR A 261 21.91 1.67 0.35
C TYR A 261 23.09 2.59 0.60
N SER A 262 23.55 3.29 -0.43
CA SER A 262 24.50 4.37 -0.27
C SER A 262 23.88 5.53 0.53
N GLU A 263 24.71 6.33 1.20
CA GLU A 263 24.25 7.53 1.93
C GLU A 263 23.40 8.46 1.05
N ALA A 264 23.74 8.59 -0.23
CA ALA A 264 23.00 9.43 -1.19
C ALA A 264 21.60 8.88 -1.47
N GLU A 265 21.45 7.56 -1.60
CA GLU A 265 20.16 6.91 -1.81
C GLU A 265 19.26 7.04 -0.57
N ILE A 266 19.80 6.80 0.63
CA ILE A 266 19.06 6.97 1.89
C ILE A 266 18.62 8.42 2.07
N LYS A 267 19.49 9.38 1.76
CA LYS A 267 19.18 10.81 1.81
C LYS A 267 18.00 11.16 0.88
N SER A 268 18.06 10.74 -0.38
CA SER A 268 16.98 10.99 -1.36
C SER A 268 15.66 10.36 -0.93
N LYS A 269 15.69 9.12 -0.41
CA LYS A 269 14.51 8.46 0.15
C LYS A 269 13.93 9.23 1.34
N ALA A 270 14.78 9.78 2.21
CA ALA A 270 14.36 10.54 3.38
C ALA A 270 13.72 11.89 2.99
N GLU A 271 14.24 12.57 1.98
CA GLU A 271 13.67 13.79 1.42
C GLU A 271 12.27 13.54 0.86
N VAL A 272 12.10 12.48 0.05
CA VAL A 272 10.78 12.07 -0.48
C VAL A 272 9.81 11.69 0.65
N TYR A 273 10.29 10.94 1.64
CA TYR A 273 9.47 10.53 2.78
C TYR A 273 8.95 11.71 3.61
N CYS A 274 9.76 12.76 3.76
CA CYS A 274 9.39 13.97 4.50
C CYS A 274 8.57 14.98 3.68
N SER A 275 8.68 14.97 2.34
CA SER A 275 7.96 15.92 1.48
C SER A 275 6.48 15.60 1.32
N SER A 276 6.09 14.34 1.50
CA SER A 276 4.70 13.90 1.32
C SER A 276 3.75 14.26 2.46
N VAL A 277 4.25 14.29 3.70
CA VAL A 277 3.46 14.57 4.92
C VAL A 277 4.38 15.07 6.03
N GLU A 278 3.88 15.94 6.92
CA GLU A 278 4.62 16.38 8.10
C GLU A 278 4.97 15.19 9.01
N ARG A 279 6.25 14.99 9.29
CA ARG A 279 6.77 13.83 10.02
C ARG A 279 7.42 14.22 11.34
N CYS A 280 7.29 13.33 12.33
CA CYS A 280 8.03 13.48 13.58
C CYS A 280 9.51 13.19 13.35
N PRO A 281 10.43 14.02 13.84
CA PRO A 281 11.86 13.75 13.70
C PRO A 281 12.31 12.37 14.20
N SER A 282 11.77 11.89 15.31
CA SER A 282 12.08 10.55 15.85
C SER A 282 11.61 9.42 14.92
N ASP A 283 10.47 9.58 14.27
CA ASP A 283 9.94 8.57 13.36
C ASP A 283 10.80 8.49 12.06
N VAL A 284 11.31 9.65 11.61
CA VAL A 284 12.22 9.73 10.45
C VAL A 284 13.59 9.15 10.77
N GLU A 285 14.15 9.47 11.94
CA GLU A 285 15.42 8.91 12.42
C GLU A 285 15.37 7.38 12.48
N GLU A 286 14.31 6.83 13.05
CA GLU A 286 14.09 5.39 13.10
C GLU A 286 13.99 4.78 11.70
N LYS A 287 13.33 5.47 10.77
CA LYS A 287 13.18 5.01 9.39
C LYS A 287 14.51 4.99 8.64
N ILE A 288 15.36 6.03 8.81
CA ILE A 288 16.70 6.11 8.22
C ILE A 288 17.58 4.96 8.74
N ARG A 289 17.52 4.67 10.04
CA ARG A 289 18.25 3.52 10.63
C ARG A 289 17.75 2.18 10.07
N LYS A 290 16.44 2.03 9.86
CA LYS A 290 15.85 0.84 9.22
C LYS A 290 16.29 0.66 7.76
N TRP A 291 16.67 1.71 7.07
CA TRP A 291 17.27 1.63 5.74
C TRP A 291 18.76 1.27 5.76
N GLY A 292 19.33 1.00 6.93
CA GLY A 292 20.69 0.52 7.08
C GLY A 292 21.74 1.62 7.29
N ALA A 293 21.32 2.86 7.56
CA ALA A 293 22.27 3.93 7.88
C ALA A 293 22.96 3.69 9.22
N SER A 294 24.28 3.90 9.26
CA SER A 294 25.03 3.98 10.52
C SER A 294 24.59 5.21 11.34
N GLU A 295 24.95 5.23 12.62
CA GLU A 295 24.67 6.38 13.51
C GLU A 295 25.16 7.70 12.89
N GLU A 296 26.42 7.72 12.41
CA GLU A 296 27.02 8.90 11.80
C GLU A 296 26.33 9.35 10.50
N VAL A 297 25.88 8.39 9.66
CA VAL A 297 25.12 8.67 8.43
C VAL A 297 23.75 9.20 8.79
N THR A 298 23.09 8.59 9.79
CA THR A 298 21.79 9.03 10.27
C THR A 298 21.83 10.48 10.75
N GLU A 299 22.84 10.84 11.57
CA GLU A 299 23.00 12.21 12.06
C GLU A 299 23.20 13.22 10.92
N ARG A 300 24.03 12.89 9.91
CA ARG A 300 24.25 13.77 8.75
C ARG A 300 22.97 13.99 7.94
N ILE A 301 22.21 12.91 7.69
CA ILE A 301 20.96 13.00 6.95
C ILE A 301 19.91 13.80 7.75
N MET A 302 19.77 13.55 9.05
CA MET A 302 18.85 14.30 9.91
C MET A 302 19.19 15.79 9.94
N ALA A 303 20.47 16.14 10.07
CA ALA A 303 20.94 17.52 10.02
C ALA A 303 20.64 18.19 8.67
N HIS A 304 20.80 17.45 7.56
CA HIS A 304 20.43 17.92 6.23
C HIS A 304 18.92 18.19 6.13
N LEU A 305 18.08 17.25 6.54
CA LEU A 305 16.61 17.38 6.47
C LEU A 305 16.10 18.58 7.30
N GLN A 306 16.69 18.83 8.44
CA GLN A 306 16.39 20.00 9.28
C GLN A 306 16.83 21.30 8.61
N LYS A 307 18.07 21.35 8.09
CA LYS A 307 18.62 22.53 7.40
C LYS A 307 17.79 22.92 6.18
N GLU A 308 17.40 21.94 5.37
CA GLU A 308 16.60 22.15 4.15
C GLU A 308 15.09 22.25 4.45
N ARG A 309 14.70 22.25 5.73
CA ARG A 309 13.33 22.37 6.21
C ARG A 309 12.35 21.25 5.76
N TYR A 310 12.87 20.10 5.41
CA TYR A 310 12.06 18.89 5.27
C TYR A 310 11.51 18.43 6.62
N LEU A 311 12.28 18.62 7.71
CA LEU A 311 11.88 18.36 9.08
C LEU A 311 11.89 19.64 9.92
N ASP A 312 10.82 19.83 10.68
CA ASP A 312 10.67 20.95 11.62
C ASP A 312 9.84 20.47 12.81
N ALA A 313 10.50 20.31 13.96
CA ALA A 313 9.86 19.79 15.18
C ALA A 313 8.72 20.69 15.68
N ALA A 314 8.92 22.01 15.63
CA ALA A 314 7.91 22.97 16.04
C ALA A 314 6.69 22.96 15.10
N ARG A 315 6.93 22.85 13.76
CA ARG A 315 5.86 22.73 12.76
C ARG A 315 5.09 21.43 12.95
N PHE A 316 5.78 20.29 13.19
CA PHE A 316 5.14 19.04 13.51
C PHE A 316 4.29 19.13 14.80
N CYS A 317 4.81 19.76 15.87
CA CYS A 317 4.06 19.95 17.13
C CYS A 317 2.76 20.73 16.88
N ARG A 318 2.81 21.83 16.15
CA ARG A 318 1.62 22.64 15.80
C ARG A 318 0.60 21.81 15.02
N PHE A 319 1.06 21.08 14.01
CA PHE A 319 0.21 20.19 13.22
C PHE A 319 -0.43 19.10 14.07
N TYR A 320 0.38 18.37 14.88
CA TYR A 320 -0.08 17.30 15.74
C TYR A 320 -1.08 17.77 16.81
N VAL A 321 -0.80 18.91 17.45
CA VAL A 321 -1.71 19.51 18.43
C VAL A 321 -3.05 19.82 17.81
N ARG A 322 -3.07 20.49 16.64
CA ARG A 322 -4.29 20.85 15.92
C ARG A 322 -5.10 19.61 15.52
N ASP A 323 -4.43 18.56 15.01
CA ASP A 323 -5.07 17.30 14.65
C ASP A 323 -5.71 16.63 15.89
N LYS A 324 -4.95 16.43 16.96
CA LYS A 324 -5.41 15.70 18.14
C LYS A 324 -6.45 16.45 18.96
N TYR A 325 -6.36 17.75 18.98
CA TYR A 325 -7.32 18.60 19.64
C TYR A 325 -8.66 18.64 18.87
N ARG A 326 -8.64 18.94 17.57
CA ARG A 326 -9.86 19.14 16.77
C ARG A 326 -10.58 17.82 16.43
N PHE A 327 -9.85 16.80 16.04
CA PHE A 327 -10.46 15.56 15.55
C PHE A 327 -10.57 14.46 16.61
N ASN A 328 -9.59 14.38 17.51
CA ASN A 328 -9.62 13.36 18.55
C ASN A 328 -10.15 13.89 19.89
N GLN A 329 -10.42 15.22 19.99
CA GLN A 329 -10.88 15.91 21.21
C GLN A 329 -9.99 15.62 22.43
N TRP A 330 -8.66 15.51 22.20
CA TRP A 330 -7.73 15.26 23.30
C TRP A 330 -7.43 16.53 24.07
N GLY A 331 -7.41 16.41 25.40
CA GLY A 331 -6.99 17.50 26.28
C GLY A 331 -5.48 17.79 26.19
N ARG A 332 -5.10 19.04 26.52
CA ARG A 332 -3.72 19.55 26.46
C ARG A 332 -2.70 18.61 27.14
N MET A 333 -3.04 18.06 28.31
CA MET A 333 -2.14 17.15 29.05
C MET A 333 -1.84 15.88 28.28
N LYS A 334 -2.87 15.24 27.70
CA LYS A 334 -2.72 14.02 26.91
C LYS A 334 -1.89 14.26 25.66
N ILE A 335 -2.13 15.38 24.96
CA ILE A 335 -1.37 15.78 23.77
C ILE A 335 0.11 15.99 24.13
N ALA A 336 0.37 16.76 25.20
CA ALA A 336 1.74 16.99 25.68
C ALA A 336 2.46 15.69 26.05
N GLN A 337 1.79 14.76 26.72
CA GLN A 337 2.37 13.47 27.06
C GLN A 337 2.75 12.67 25.81
N MET A 338 1.88 12.61 24.81
CA MET A 338 2.17 11.89 23.56
C MET A 338 3.32 12.51 22.78
N LEU A 339 3.44 13.84 22.74
CA LEU A 339 4.55 14.52 22.09
C LEU A 339 5.89 14.28 22.83
N ARG A 340 5.88 14.21 24.17
CA ARG A 340 7.07 13.80 24.95
C ARG A 340 7.49 12.36 24.65
N MET A 341 6.55 11.45 24.51
CA MET A 341 6.84 10.06 24.09
C MET A 341 7.50 10.01 22.70
N LYS A 342 7.20 10.96 21.83
CA LYS A 342 7.86 11.14 20.52
C LYS A 342 9.20 11.90 20.62
N ARG A 343 9.75 12.10 21.80
CA ARG A 343 11.06 12.73 22.06
C ARG A 343 11.18 14.18 21.56
N LEU A 344 10.07 14.91 21.54
CA LEU A 344 10.06 16.33 21.17
C LEU A 344 10.38 17.19 22.39
N SER A 345 10.98 18.37 22.16
CA SER A 345 11.38 19.28 23.23
C SER A 345 10.17 19.92 23.93
N ASP A 346 10.28 20.20 25.23
CA ASP A 346 9.21 20.90 25.96
C ASP A 346 8.94 22.29 25.41
N GLU A 347 9.92 22.92 24.73
CA GLU A 347 9.78 24.21 24.04
C GLU A 347 8.87 24.09 22.81
N ASP A 348 9.13 23.11 21.93
CA ASP A 348 8.32 22.84 20.74
C ASP A 348 6.88 22.42 21.11
N ILE A 349 6.77 21.60 22.17
CA ILE A 349 5.47 21.16 22.70
C ILE A 349 4.66 22.35 23.22
N ARG A 350 5.30 23.25 23.94
CA ARG A 350 4.65 24.47 24.48
C ARG A 350 4.18 25.37 23.32
N ALA A 351 5.07 25.65 22.36
CA ALA A 351 4.74 26.43 21.18
C ALA A 351 3.58 25.83 20.36
N GLY A 352 3.51 24.50 20.25
CA GLY A 352 2.38 23.81 19.62
C GLY A 352 1.07 23.97 20.40
N LEU A 353 1.12 23.86 21.73
CA LEU A 353 -0.07 23.95 22.59
C LEU A 353 -0.62 25.38 22.70
N GLU A 354 0.19 26.41 22.47
CA GLU A 354 -0.23 27.81 22.43
C GLU A 354 -1.16 28.11 21.24
N GLU A 355 -1.13 27.29 20.19
CA GLU A 355 -2.07 27.41 19.05
C GLU A 355 -3.50 26.91 19.36
N ILE A 356 -3.73 26.31 20.53
CA ILE A 356 -5.08 25.94 20.95
C ILE A 356 -5.82 27.20 21.40
N ASP A 357 -6.84 27.58 20.64
CA ASP A 357 -7.74 28.65 21.04
C ASP A 357 -8.43 28.31 22.37
N THR A 358 -8.32 29.22 23.35
CA THR A 358 -8.79 28.95 24.72
C THR A 358 -10.32 28.93 24.78
N GLU A 359 -11.00 29.75 23.99
CA GLU A 359 -12.47 29.83 23.99
C GLU A 359 -13.06 28.57 23.31
N GLU A 360 -12.46 28.14 22.20
CA GLU A 360 -12.82 26.92 21.50
C GLU A 360 -12.60 25.68 22.40
N TYR A 361 -11.47 25.65 23.15
CA TYR A 361 -11.14 24.57 24.08
C TYR A 361 -12.14 24.47 25.23
N ASP A 362 -12.49 25.59 25.85
CA ASP A 362 -13.48 25.64 26.92
C ASP A 362 -14.89 25.25 26.43
N GLY A 363 -15.20 25.58 25.18
CA GLY A 363 -16.43 25.14 24.51
C GLY A 363 -16.51 23.61 24.33
N ILE A 364 -15.39 22.96 23.97
CA ILE A 364 -15.31 21.50 23.86
C ILE A 364 -15.39 20.84 25.24
N LEU A 365 -14.66 21.34 26.23
CA LEU A 365 -14.72 20.82 27.59
C LEU A 365 -16.13 20.90 28.19
N LYS A 366 -16.85 21.99 27.98
CA LYS A 366 -18.25 22.13 28.44
C LYS A 366 -19.23 21.17 27.76
N LYS A 367 -18.92 20.67 26.57
CA LYS A 367 -19.75 19.66 25.87
C LYS A 367 -19.43 18.23 26.33
N MET A 368 -18.29 18.01 26.98
CA MET A 368 -17.84 16.70 27.48
C MET A 368 -18.21 16.46 28.95
N LEU A 369 -18.57 17.52 29.70
CA LEU A 369 -19.09 17.48 31.06
C LEU A 369 -20.62 17.50 31.05
#